data_639142f6abf181d8e58420b0ce20bf88
#
_entry.id   639142f6abf181d8e58420b0ce20bf88
#
_cell.length_a   1.000
_cell.length_b   1.000
_cell.length_c   1.000
_cell.angle_alpha   90.00
_cell.angle_beta   90.00
_cell.angle_gamma   90.00
#
_symmetry.space_group_name_H-M   'P 1'
#
loop_
_entity.id
_entity.type
_entity.pdbx_description
1 polymer ?
#
loop_
_entity_poly.entity_id
_entity_poly.type
_entity_poly.pdbx_seq_one_letter_code
_entity_poly.pdbx_strand_id
1 'polypeptide(L)'
;ENKFDIKKYLHPGANIIRVLFHSVLDWNRQMAESDPRVTWNRGKNATGDGLKGLLFFSRKEASDFGWDWGIRMLSCGIWRPIRVVAYDTGRILELAVRQDLSNPAEAKLSIKADIESYRPANLNVNIVVSLEGNTIISKSLPVINSEASGEVIIPDPKLWWPNGMGDQNLYVL
;
A
#
# COMPACT_ATOMS: atom_id res chain seq x y z
N GLU A 1 0.94 -2.78 5.07
CA GLU A 1 0.63 -4.10 4.52
C GLU A 1 1.74 -5.07 4.93
N ASN A 2 1.35 -6.27 5.40
CA ASN A 2 2.30 -7.35 5.72
C ASN A 2 2.20 -8.42 4.63
N LYS A 3 3.36 -8.83 4.08
CA LYS A 3 3.46 -9.87 3.05
C LYS A 3 4.35 -11.00 3.57
N PHE A 4 3.91 -12.23 3.39
CA PHE A 4 4.62 -13.42 3.83
C PHE A 4 4.72 -14.42 2.68
N ASP A 5 5.92 -14.91 2.40
CA ASP A 5 6.09 -16.07 1.53
C ASP A 5 5.72 -17.33 2.29
N ILE A 6 4.59 -17.92 1.88
CA ILE A 6 4.05 -19.13 2.50
C ILE A 6 4.24 -20.39 1.63
N LYS A 7 4.90 -20.28 0.47
CA LYS A 7 5.01 -21.38 -0.50
C LYS A 7 5.50 -22.69 0.14
N LYS A 8 6.53 -22.61 1.00
CA LYS A 8 7.13 -23.78 1.66
C LYS A 8 6.22 -24.46 2.68
N TYR A 9 5.13 -23.83 3.08
CA TYR A 9 4.18 -24.36 4.07
C TYR A 9 2.90 -24.89 3.42
N LEU A 10 2.72 -24.66 2.12
CA LEU A 10 1.53 -25.11 1.41
C LEU A 10 1.69 -26.55 0.93
N HIS A 11 0.59 -27.30 0.99
CA HIS A 11 0.48 -28.65 0.45
C HIS A 11 -0.81 -28.79 -0.38
N PRO A 12 -0.89 -29.81 -1.26
CA PRO A 12 -2.11 -30.09 -1.99
C PRO A 12 -3.30 -30.36 -1.05
N GLY A 13 -4.47 -29.83 -1.42
CA GLY A 13 -5.70 -29.94 -0.63
C GLY A 13 -5.92 -28.76 0.33
N ALA A 14 -6.58 -29.03 1.44
CA ALA A 14 -6.95 -27.98 2.41
C ALA A 14 -5.74 -27.52 3.24
N ASN A 15 -5.57 -26.21 3.32
CA ASN A 15 -4.56 -25.56 4.15
C ASN A 15 -5.26 -24.67 5.18
N ILE A 16 -4.72 -24.60 6.40
CA ILE A 16 -5.28 -23.80 7.49
C ILE A 16 -4.31 -22.67 7.84
N ILE A 17 -4.81 -21.45 7.81
CA ILE A 17 -4.08 -20.27 8.30
C ILE A 17 -4.62 -19.91 9.67
N ARG A 18 -3.73 -19.86 10.66
CA ARG A 18 -4.08 -19.41 12.01
C ARG A 18 -3.39 -18.09 12.30
N VAL A 19 -4.17 -17.08 12.70
CA VAL A 19 -3.67 -15.77 13.09
C VAL A 19 -3.94 -15.56 14.57
N LEU A 20 -2.88 -15.30 15.34
CA LEU A 20 -2.97 -15.00 16.76
C LEU A 20 -2.72 -13.51 16.98
N PHE A 21 -3.66 -12.84 17.60
CA PHE A 21 -3.51 -11.46 18.03
C PHE A 21 -3.16 -11.43 19.51
N HIS A 22 -2.02 -10.84 19.83
CA HIS A 22 -1.61 -10.60 21.20
C HIS A 22 -2.26 -9.34 21.75
N SER A 23 -2.36 -9.26 23.08
CA SER A 23 -2.82 -8.05 23.76
C SER A 23 -1.90 -6.87 23.43
N VAL A 24 -2.47 -5.80 22.87
CA VAL A 24 -1.75 -4.56 22.58
C VAL A 24 -1.21 -3.91 23.86
N LEU A 25 -1.99 -3.97 24.94
CA LEU A 25 -1.57 -3.41 26.23
C LEU A 25 -0.39 -4.13 26.84
N ASP A 26 -0.40 -5.46 26.81
CA ASP A 26 0.69 -6.25 27.38
C ASP A 26 1.98 -6.08 26.58
N TRP A 27 1.87 -6.07 25.24
CA TRP A 27 2.99 -5.74 24.37
C TRP A 27 3.58 -4.37 24.67
N ASN A 28 2.74 -3.34 24.72
CA ASN A 28 3.19 -1.99 24.95
C ASN A 28 3.82 -1.80 26.35
N ARG A 29 3.30 -2.49 27.37
CA ARG A 29 3.91 -2.50 28.71
C ARG A 29 5.30 -3.11 28.68
N GLN A 30 5.47 -4.28 28.09
CA GLN A 30 6.77 -4.93 27.97
C GLN A 30 7.78 -4.06 27.23
N MET A 31 7.36 -3.40 26.13
CA MET A 31 8.23 -2.49 25.38
C MET A 31 8.60 -1.27 26.21
N ALA A 32 7.65 -0.66 26.92
CA ALA A 32 7.89 0.51 27.76
C ALA A 32 8.83 0.19 28.95
N GLU A 33 8.77 -1.01 29.47
CA GLU A 33 9.67 -1.48 30.55
C GLU A 33 11.08 -1.71 30.04
N SER A 34 11.23 -2.19 28.80
CA SER A 34 12.52 -2.51 28.19
C SER A 34 13.22 -1.30 27.57
N ASP A 35 12.52 -0.22 27.26
CA ASP A 35 13.09 0.97 26.59
C ASP A 35 13.28 2.14 27.58
N PRO A 36 14.53 2.43 27.98
CA PRO A 36 14.81 3.52 28.93
C PRO A 36 14.54 4.92 28.35
N ARG A 37 14.40 5.05 27.02
CA ARG A 37 14.19 6.34 26.34
C ARG A 37 12.79 6.91 26.56
N VAL A 38 11.83 6.08 26.97
CA VAL A 38 10.43 6.47 27.16
C VAL A 38 10.16 6.89 28.61
N THR A 39 10.97 7.79 29.13
CA THR A 39 10.87 8.24 30.54
C THR A 39 9.81 9.32 30.74
N TRP A 40 9.61 10.20 29.78
CA TRP A 40 8.77 11.40 29.93
C TRP A 40 7.26 11.12 29.95
N ASN A 41 6.85 9.92 29.53
CA ASN A 41 5.45 9.54 29.46
C ASN A 41 5.03 8.44 30.44
N ARG A 42 5.90 8.12 31.41
CA ARG A 42 5.57 7.23 32.54
C ARG A 42 4.70 7.91 33.61
N GLY A 43 4.45 9.20 33.41
CA GLY A 43 3.62 9.98 34.33
C GLY A 43 2.14 9.58 34.30
N LYS A 44 1.48 9.77 35.40
CA LYS A 44 0.02 9.68 35.52
C LYS A 44 -0.57 10.74 34.59
N ASN A 45 -1.20 10.32 33.51
CA ASN A 45 -1.99 11.21 32.66
C ASN A 45 -3.27 11.64 33.38
N ALA A 46 -4.01 12.57 32.80
CA ALA A 46 -5.25 13.12 33.33
C ALA A 46 -6.32 12.05 33.68
N THR A 47 -6.21 10.84 33.13
CA THR A 47 -7.08 9.71 33.42
C THR A 47 -6.56 8.78 34.52
N GLY A 48 -5.36 9.00 35.05
CA GLY A 48 -4.82 8.28 36.22
C GLY A 48 -4.35 6.84 35.97
N ASP A 49 -4.52 6.29 34.75
CA ASP A 49 -4.32 4.87 34.46
C ASP A 49 -3.01 4.53 33.72
N GLY A 50 -2.18 5.52 33.42
CA GLY A 50 -0.86 5.35 32.80
C GLY A 50 -0.88 4.85 31.34
N LEU A 51 -2.04 4.63 30.72
CA LEU A 51 -2.14 3.98 29.41
C LEU A 51 -1.75 4.87 28.24
N LYS A 52 -1.85 6.21 28.37
CA LYS A 52 -1.44 7.12 27.28
C LYS A 52 0.05 7.03 26.96
N GLY A 53 0.89 6.72 27.93
CA GLY A 53 2.32 6.48 27.70
C GLY A 53 2.64 5.21 26.94
N LEU A 54 1.68 4.31 26.80
CA LEU A 54 1.88 3.02 26.12
C LEU A 54 1.60 3.07 24.62
N LEU A 55 1.06 4.17 24.10
CA LEU A 55 0.62 4.25 22.68
C LEU A 55 1.77 4.19 21.64
N PHE A 56 3.01 4.46 22.07
CA PHE A 56 4.14 4.62 21.15
C PHE A 56 4.71 3.32 20.57
N PHE A 57 4.39 2.17 21.17
CA PHE A 57 4.98 0.89 20.79
C PHE A 57 4.12 0.05 19.84
N SER A 58 2.94 0.55 19.47
CA SER A 58 2.04 -0.14 18.54
C SER A 58 1.55 0.80 17.45
N ARG A 59 1.22 0.23 16.30
CA ARG A 59 0.62 0.96 15.17
C ARG A 59 -0.90 1.03 15.32
N LYS A 60 -1.33 1.55 16.46
CA LYS A 60 -2.74 1.85 16.70
C LYS A 60 -2.96 3.35 16.75
N GLU A 61 -4.14 3.76 16.39
CA GLU A 61 -4.54 5.16 16.49
C GLU A 61 -4.51 5.61 17.96
N ALA A 62 -4.00 6.82 18.19
CA ALA A 62 -3.84 7.34 19.55
C ALA A 62 -5.18 7.46 20.28
N SER A 63 -6.27 7.75 19.57
CA SER A 63 -7.63 7.84 20.10
C SER A 63 -8.17 6.51 20.64
N ASP A 64 -7.68 5.37 20.16
CA ASP A 64 -8.05 4.05 20.71
C ASP A 64 -7.63 3.89 22.17
N PHE A 65 -6.58 4.60 22.61
CA PHE A 65 -6.11 4.63 24.00
C PHE A 65 -6.92 5.57 24.90
N GLY A 66 -7.95 6.19 24.38
CA GLY A 66 -8.86 7.11 25.06
C GLY A 66 -8.64 8.57 24.67
N TRP A 67 -9.72 9.27 24.43
CA TRP A 67 -9.75 10.69 24.13
C TRP A 67 -10.93 11.35 24.85
N ASP A 68 -11.00 12.67 24.89
CA ASP A 68 -12.04 13.43 25.59
C ASP A 68 -13.43 13.26 24.98
N TRP A 69 -13.53 12.94 23.68
CA TRP A 69 -14.78 12.72 22.95
C TRP A 69 -15.07 11.24 22.65
N GLY A 70 -14.16 10.31 22.98
CA GLY A 70 -14.28 8.91 22.60
C GLY A 70 -13.99 7.94 23.73
N ILE A 71 -14.66 6.80 23.72
CA ILE A 71 -14.38 5.70 24.62
C ILE A 71 -13.02 5.05 24.31
N ARG A 72 -12.40 4.45 25.32
CA ARG A 72 -11.23 3.61 25.13
C ARG A 72 -11.66 2.26 24.57
N MET A 73 -11.12 1.88 23.39
CA MET A 73 -11.41 0.61 22.75
C MET A 73 -10.18 0.10 22.00
N LEU A 74 -9.36 -0.70 22.67
CA LEU A 74 -8.15 -1.30 22.11
C LEU A 74 -8.47 -2.64 21.46
N SER A 75 -9.22 -2.62 20.37
CA SER A 75 -9.52 -3.79 19.58
C SER A 75 -8.30 -4.23 18.75
N CYS A 76 -8.24 -5.50 18.39
CA CYS A 76 -7.27 -6.04 17.41
C CYS A 76 -7.98 -7.05 16.52
N GLY A 77 -7.55 -7.14 15.27
CA GLY A 77 -8.17 -8.02 14.30
C GLY A 77 -7.75 -7.71 12.87
N ILE A 78 -8.19 -8.53 11.95
CA ILE A 78 -8.06 -8.30 10.51
C ILE A 78 -9.22 -7.40 10.07
N TRP A 79 -8.93 -6.14 9.76
CA TRP A 79 -9.94 -5.17 9.33
C TRP A 79 -9.85 -4.81 7.84
N ARG A 80 -8.80 -5.29 7.16
CA ARG A 80 -8.62 -5.18 5.71
C ARG A 80 -8.60 -6.57 5.07
N PRO A 81 -8.84 -6.67 3.76
CA PRO A 81 -8.82 -7.95 3.08
C PRO A 81 -7.52 -8.71 3.31
N ILE A 82 -7.62 -10.00 3.63
CA ILE A 82 -6.51 -10.95 3.59
C ILE A 82 -6.62 -11.73 2.27
N ARG A 83 -5.51 -11.89 1.58
CA ARG A 83 -5.46 -12.56 0.28
C ARG A 83 -4.26 -13.50 0.23
N VAL A 84 -4.44 -14.62 -0.44
CA VAL A 84 -3.34 -15.47 -0.89
C VAL A 84 -3.22 -15.24 -2.40
N VAL A 85 -2.02 -14.87 -2.83
CA VAL A 85 -1.73 -14.58 -4.23
C VAL A 85 -0.61 -15.49 -4.70
N ALA A 86 -0.79 -16.15 -5.84
CA ALA A 86 0.21 -17.00 -6.45
C ALA A 86 0.70 -16.38 -7.75
N TYR A 87 2.00 -16.43 -7.96
CA TYR A 87 2.66 -15.96 -9.17
C TYR A 87 3.46 -17.12 -9.77
N ASP A 88 3.33 -17.33 -11.07
CA ASP A 88 4.01 -18.41 -11.77
C ASP A 88 5.29 -17.94 -12.46
N THR A 89 5.21 -16.90 -13.26
CA THR A 89 6.31 -16.40 -14.10
C THR A 89 6.98 -15.17 -13.52
N GLY A 90 6.18 -14.20 -13.06
CA GLY A 90 6.67 -12.95 -12.48
C GLY A 90 5.53 -12.08 -11.96
N ARG A 91 5.89 -10.97 -11.35
CA ARG A 91 4.94 -9.94 -10.88
C ARG A 91 5.53 -8.55 -10.99
N ILE A 92 4.67 -7.56 -11.10
CA ILE A 92 5.03 -6.16 -10.92
C ILE A 92 5.19 -5.90 -9.41
N LEU A 93 6.36 -5.44 -8.99
CA LEU A 93 6.64 -5.04 -7.62
C LEU A 93 6.21 -3.61 -7.35
N GLU A 94 6.58 -2.73 -8.27
CA GLU A 94 6.31 -1.30 -8.19
C GLU A 94 6.00 -0.75 -9.59
N LEU A 95 5.11 0.23 -9.63
CA LEU A 95 4.79 0.97 -10.84
C LEU A 95 4.88 2.47 -10.51
N ALA A 96 5.79 3.15 -11.19
CA ALA A 96 5.94 4.59 -11.12
C ALA A 96 5.49 5.22 -12.44
N VAL A 97 4.61 6.22 -12.34
CA VAL A 97 4.14 7.00 -13.49
C VAL A 97 4.39 8.47 -13.19
N ARG A 98 5.11 9.14 -14.08
CA ARG A 98 5.32 10.59 -14.03
C ARG A 98 4.64 11.23 -15.21
N GLN A 99 3.94 12.31 -14.93
CA GLN A 99 3.23 13.09 -15.94
C GLN A 99 4.00 14.36 -16.23
N ASP A 100 4.13 14.69 -17.52
CA ASP A 100 4.58 15.97 -18.00
C ASP A 100 3.45 16.58 -18.87
N LEU A 101 2.94 17.72 -18.43
CA LEU A 101 1.86 18.49 -19.05
C LEU A 101 2.37 19.87 -19.52
N SER A 102 3.66 20.05 -19.70
CA SER A 102 4.26 21.32 -20.13
C SER A 102 3.81 21.73 -21.54
N ASN A 103 3.49 20.74 -22.38
CA ASN A 103 2.87 20.97 -23.68
C ASN A 103 1.35 20.79 -23.56
N PRO A 104 0.53 21.84 -23.74
CA PRO A 104 -0.91 21.73 -23.62
C PRO A 104 -1.59 20.82 -24.66
N ALA A 105 -0.91 20.52 -25.79
CA ALA A 105 -1.43 19.64 -26.82
C ALA A 105 -1.22 18.14 -26.54
N GLU A 106 -0.44 17.80 -25.51
CA GLU A 106 -0.16 16.40 -25.19
C GLU A 106 0.16 16.19 -23.71
N ALA A 107 -0.18 15.03 -23.19
CA ALA A 107 0.30 14.55 -21.89
C ALA A 107 1.34 13.44 -22.11
N LYS A 108 2.56 13.67 -21.65
CA LYS A 108 3.63 12.69 -21.72
C LYS A 108 3.70 11.92 -20.39
N LEU A 109 3.55 10.61 -20.47
CA LEU A 109 3.67 9.70 -19.32
C LEU A 109 4.99 8.95 -19.41
N SER A 110 5.87 9.18 -18.45
CA SER A 110 7.07 8.35 -18.26
C SER A 110 6.73 7.24 -17.28
N ILE A 111 6.84 6.00 -17.73
CA ILE A 111 6.41 4.81 -17.00
C ILE A 111 7.62 3.97 -16.68
N LYS A 112 7.71 3.51 -15.43
CA LYS A 112 8.69 2.58 -14.94
C LYS A 112 8.01 1.53 -14.08
N ALA A 113 8.24 0.24 -14.42
CA ALA A 113 7.74 -0.89 -13.66
C ALA A 113 8.92 -1.77 -13.22
N ASP A 114 9.03 -2.04 -11.93
CA ASP A 114 9.96 -2.98 -11.37
C ASP A 114 9.33 -4.38 -11.32
N ILE A 115 10.03 -5.37 -11.87
CA ILE A 115 9.51 -6.73 -12.10
C ILE A 115 10.34 -7.73 -11.31
N GLU A 116 9.66 -8.55 -10.52
CA GLU A 116 10.23 -9.76 -9.95
C GLU A 116 9.89 -10.96 -10.84
N SER A 117 10.92 -11.62 -11.37
CA SER A 117 10.77 -12.81 -12.21
C SER A 117 11.11 -14.08 -11.42
N TYR A 118 10.28 -15.09 -11.51
CA TYR A 118 10.47 -16.40 -10.86
C TYR A 118 10.95 -17.49 -11.81
N ARG A 119 10.92 -17.24 -13.11
CA ARG A 119 11.42 -18.14 -14.15
C ARG A 119 12.15 -17.37 -15.22
N PRO A 120 13.19 -17.97 -15.85
CA PRO A 120 13.78 -17.39 -17.04
C PRO A 120 12.73 -17.27 -18.15
N ALA A 121 12.40 -16.06 -18.55
CA ALA A 121 11.48 -15.79 -19.63
C ALA A 121 11.71 -14.39 -20.19
N ASN A 122 11.46 -14.23 -21.50
CA ASN A 122 11.38 -12.90 -22.09
C ASN A 122 10.02 -12.30 -21.72
N LEU A 123 10.01 -11.43 -20.73
CA LEU A 123 8.79 -10.79 -20.23
C LEU A 123 8.56 -9.46 -20.90
N ASN A 124 7.30 -9.12 -21.08
CA ASN A 124 6.87 -7.79 -21.47
C ASN A 124 5.82 -7.27 -20.49
N VAL A 125 5.83 -5.96 -20.24
CA VAL A 125 4.76 -5.25 -19.54
C VAL A 125 3.87 -4.58 -20.58
N ASN A 126 2.60 -4.91 -20.58
CA ASN A 126 1.63 -4.28 -21.45
C ASN A 126 0.99 -3.11 -20.71
N ILE A 127 1.12 -1.93 -21.30
CA ILE A 127 0.54 -0.69 -20.79
C ILE A 127 -0.71 -0.43 -21.61
N VAL A 128 -1.82 -0.22 -20.93
CA VAL A 128 -3.10 0.17 -21.54
C VAL A 128 -3.58 1.41 -20.80
N VAL A 129 -3.71 2.51 -21.53
CA VAL A 129 -4.32 3.73 -21.00
C VAL A 129 -5.74 3.83 -21.55
N SER A 130 -6.70 4.02 -20.66
CA SER A 130 -8.12 4.16 -21.04
C SER A 130 -8.75 5.39 -20.39
N LEU A 131 -9.78 5.91 -21.05
CA LEU A 131 -10.65 6.99 -20.56
C LEU A 131 -12.10 6.55 -20.77
N GLU A 132 -12.93 6.64 -19.73
CA GLU A 132 -14.35 6.26 -19.77
C GLU A 132 -14.58 4.84 -20.34
N GLY A 133 -13.66 3.92 -20.01
CA GLY A 133 -13.68 2.52 -20.49
C GLY A 133 -13.17 2.30 -21.92
N ASN A 134 -12.85 3.36 -22.67
CA ASN A 134 -12.29 3.25 -24.01
C ASN A 134 -10.76 3.25 -23.96
N THR A 135 -10.13 2.27 -24.61
CA THR A 135 -8.68 2.24 -24.76
C THR A 135 -8.20 3.38 -25.65
N ILE A 136 -7.36 4.24 -25.12
CA ILE A 136 -6.72 5.34 -25.84
C ILE A 136 -5.38 4.89 -26.43
N ILE A 137 -4.58 4.16 -25.62
CA ILE A 137 -3.24 3.73 -26.01
C ILE A 137 -3.01 2.31 -25.47
N SER A 138 -2.33 1.49 -26.28
CA SER A 138 -1.78 0.22 -25.86
C SER A 138 -0.33 0.13 -26.31
N LYS A 139 0.59 -0.20 -25.40
CA LYS A 139 2.02 -0.31 -25.67
C LYS A 139 2.62 -1.45 -24.88
N SER A 140 3.49 -2.23 -25.51
CA SER A 140 4.26 -3.30 -24.87
C SER A 140 5.69 -2.84 -24.63
N LEU A 141 6.19 -3.02 -23.41
CA LEU A 141 7.56 -2.67 -23.01
C LEU A 141 8.30 -3.96 -22.61
N PRO A 142 9.48 -4.23 -23.19
CA PRO A 142 10.28 -5.36 -22.79
C PRO A 142 10.82 -5.18 -21.38
N VAL A 143 10.91 -6.28 -20.63
CA VAL A 143 11.57 -6.31 -19.33
C VAL A 143 13.06 -6.57 -19.53
N ILE A 144 13.89 -5.63 -19.11
CA ILE A 144 15.34 -5.70 -19.16
C ILE A 144 15.89 -5.47 -17.76
N ASN A 145 16.71 -6.38 -17.25
CA ASN A 145 17.29 -6.30 -15.90
C ASN A 145 16.24 -6.04 -14.80
N SER A 146 15.14 -6.78 -14.85
CA SER A 146 14.01 -6.66 -13.91
C SER A 146 13.28 -5.31 -13.96
N GLU A 147 13.40 -4.55 -15.02
CA GLU A 147 12.74 -3.27 -15.21
C GLU A 147 12.08 -3.21 -16.59
N ALA A 148 10.89 -2.65 -16.66
CA ALA A 148 10.27 -2.21 -17.91
C ALA A 148 10.06 -0.70 -17.84
N SER A 149 10.63 0.05 -18.77
CA SER A 149 10.51 1.51 -18.80
C SER A 149 10.20 2.01 -20.21
N GLY A 150 9.48 3.12 -20.29
CA GLY A 150 9.12 3.73 -21.54
C GLY A 150 8.21 4.94 -21.39
N GLU A 151 7.90 5.55 -22.51
CA GLU A 151 7.05 6.73 -22.57
C GLU A 151 5.80 6.46 -23.39
N VAL A 152 4.70 7.10 -22.98
CA VAL A 152 3.41 7.11 -23.66
C VAL A 152 2.95 8.55 -23.79
N ILE A 153 2.48 8.93 -24.96
CA ILE A 153 1.97 10.26 -25.25
C ILE A 153 0.47 10.20 -25.51
N ILE A 154 -0.30 10.95 -24.76
CA ILE A 154 -1.74 11.13 -24.95
C ILE A 154 -1.94 12.46 -25.68
N PRO A 155 -2.37 12.46 -26.94
CA PRO A 155 -2.68 13.69 -27.65
C PRO A 155 -4.00 14.30 -27.14
N ASP A 156 -4.10 15.61 -27.15
CA ASP A 156 -5.27 16.39 -26.73
C ASP A 156 -5.89 15.87 -25.42
N PRO A 157 -5.10 15.83 -24.30
CA PRO A 157 -5.54 15.19 -23.07
C PRO A 157 -6.71 15.97 -22.45
N LYS A 158 -7.76 15.25 -22.05
CA LYS A 158 -8.82 15.82 -21.23
C LYS A 158 -8.31 15.96 -19.80
N LEU A 159 -8.09 17.18 -19.35
CA LEU A 159 -7.57 17.46 -18.01
C LEU A 159 -8.66 17.29 -16.95
N TRP A 160 -8.24 16.94 -15.75
CA TRP A 160 -9.08 16.93 -14.57
C TRP A 160 -9.13 18.34 -13.96
N TRP A 161 -10.31 18.79 -13.61
CA TRP A 161 -10.52 20.08 -12.95
C TRP A 161 -11.29 19.92 -11.64
N PRO A 162 -11.05 20.78 -10.64
CA PRO A 162 -11.88 20.85 -9.45
C PRO A 162 -13.35 21.13 -9.79
N ASN A 163 -14.24 20.71 -8.89
CA ASN A 163 -15.68 20.94 -9.06
C ASN A 163 -15.98 22.43 -9.33
N GLY A 164 -16.77 22.70 -10.36
CA GLY A 164 -17.13 24.06 -10.79
C GLY A 164 -16.11 24.74 -11.71
N MET A 165 -14.96 24.10 -12.02
CA MET A 165 -13.93 24.65 -12.91
C MET A 165 -13.79 23.88 -14.24
N GLY A 166 -14.45 22.76 -14.38
CA GLY A 166 -14.42 21.92 -15.58
C GLY A 166 -14.73 20.46 -15.25
N ASP A 167 -14.46 19.58 -16.20
CA ASP A 167 -14.74 18.14 -16.08
C ASP A 167 -13.70 17.43 -15.22
N GLN A 168 -14.12 16.34 -14.56
CA GLN A 168 -13.29 15.50 -13.70
C GLN A 168 -12.84 14.24 -14.44
N ASN A 169 -12.10 14.40 -15.52
CA ASN A 169 -11.64 13.30 -16.35
C ASN A 169 -10.57 12.48 -15.63
N LEU A 170 -10.77 11.16 -15.53
CA LEU A 170 -9.84 10.22 -14.93
C LEU A 170 -9.41 9.17 -15.93
N TYR A 171 -8.12 9.14 -16.24
CA TYR A 171 -7.53 8.08 -17.02
C TYR A 171 -7.19 6.89 -16.11
N VAL A 172 -7.37 5.70 -16.63
CA VAL A 172 -6.96 4.44 -15.98
C VAL A 172 -5.79 3.86 -16.76
N LEU A 173 -4.77 3.46 -16.01
CA LEU A 173 -3.59 2.77 -16.51
C LEU A 173 -3.49 1.40 -15.83
#